data_5a37a688d27d59755b07d58a805fbd5f
#
_entry.id   5a37a688d27d59755b07d58a805fbd5f
#
_cell.length_a   1.000
_cell.length_b   1.000
_cell.length_c   1.000
_cell.angle_alpha   90.00
_cell.angle_beta   90.00
_cell.angle_gamma   90.00
#
_symmetry.space_group_name_H-M   'P 1'
#
loop_
_entity.id
_entity.type
_entity.pdbx_description
1 polymer ?
#
loop_
_entity_poly.entity_id
_entity_poly.type
_entity_poly.pdbx_seq_one_letter_code
_entity_poly.pdbx_strand_id
1 'polypeptide(L)'
;MIRFSRNAFQGSVQKTALVGSSVLLFLSGPALCQTTGPAASPQGQRSPPVAAAETPAAVRGAILSISPLRVELDGEGAAQTLRLANAGARTLVVQTRVFAWKQTGASDQYEQSNQVIASPSIATIPPGQTQIVRMLRTGSVSNHEQPFRIAIDQLPDANAPEASAAATRLRFLVPMFVDRSNAAPARLEWKNTPGGIQISNSGGRTVRIASIKVLNAAGQELPVANSGLRYVMPGNASLWPMTGGCTSGAARIMADIDEAKIDATLSPCS
;
A
#
# COMPACT_ATOMS: atom_id res chain seq x y z
N MET A 1 22.38 -20.78 -3.86
CA MET A 1 21.53 -21.02 -5.05
C MET A 1 20.20 -21.59 -4.55
N ILE A 2 19.18 -20.76 -4.36
CA ILE A 2 17.90 -21.17 -3.78
C ILE A 2 16.92 -21.42 -4.93
N ARG A 3 16.44 -22.67 -5.06
CA ARG A 3 15.44 -23.06 -6.05
C ARG A 3 14.06 -22.71 -5.54
N PHE A 4 13.27 -22.01 -6.35
CA PHE A 4 11.85 -21.77 -6.10
C PHE A 4 11.05 -23.06 -6.30
N SER A 5 10.43 -23.56 -5.23
CA SER A 5 9.42 -24.62 -5.31
C SER A 5 8.03 -23.97 -5.37
N ARG A 6 7.30 -24.21 -6.45
CA ARG A 6 5.89 -23.86 -6.57
C ARG A 6 5.06 -24.97 -5.96
N ASN A 7 4.55 -24.79 -4.76
CA ASN A 7 3.48 -25.64 -4.23
C ASN A 7 2.14 -25.02 -4.60
N ALA A 8 1.44 -25.68 -5.51
CA ALA A 8 0.04 -25.42 -5.80
C ALA A 8 -0.81 -25.95 -4.64
N PHE A 9 -1.48 -25.06 -3.92
CA PHE A 9 -2.43 -25.42 -2.86
C PHE A 9 -3.81 -25.52 -3.50
N GLN A 10 -4.28 -26.75 -3.75
CA GLN A 10 -5.69 -27.04 -4.04
C GLN A 10 -6.42 -27.16 -2.71
N GLY A 11 -7.19 -26.15 -2.36
CA GLY A 11 -8.09 -26.14 -1.20
C GLY A 11 -9.46 -26.67 -1.62
N SER A 12 -9.80 -27.87 -1.16
CA SER A 12 -11.13 -28.49 -1.24
C SER A 12 -12.10 -27.77 -0.32
N VAL A 13 -13.20 -27.26 -0.86
CA VAL A 13 -14.32 -26.68 -0.09
C VAL A 13 -15.27 -27.82 0.28
N GLN A 14 -15.30 -28.22 1.53
CA GLN A 14 -16.35 -29.07 2.09
C GLN A 14 -17.48 -28.21 2.65
N LYS A 15 -18.65 -28.35 2.06
CA LYS A 15 -19.93 -27.85 2.59
C LYS A 15 -20.44 -28.81 3.65
N THR A 16 -20.57 -28.36 4.89
CA THR A 16 -21.27 -29.09 5.95
C THR A 16 -22.60 -28.38 6.22
N ALA A 17 -23.68 -29.04 5.90
CA ALA A 17 -25.03 -28.65 6.27
C ALA A 17 -25.35 -29.22 7.68
N LEU A 18 -25.81 -28.39 8.58
CA LEU A 18 -26.39 -28.82 9.87
C LEU A 18 -27.85 -28.36 9.92
N VAL A 19 -28.72 -29.36 9.90
CA VAL A 19 -30.15 -29.29 10.19
C VAL A 19 -30.31 -29.42 11.71
N GLY A 20 -31.00 -28.50 12.33
CA GLY A 20 -31.31 -28.54 13.75
C GLY A 20 -32.76 -28.14 13.99
N SER A 21 -33.56 -29.12 14.41
CA SER A 21 -35.00 -29.12 14.64
C SER A 21 -35.46 -28.19 15.77
N SER A 22 -36.63 -27.62 15.54
CA SER A 22 -37.48 -26.89 16.48
C SER A 22 -38.06 -27.80 17.57
N VAL A 23 -38.21 -27.29 18.78
CA VAL A 23 -39.14 -27.78 19.78
C VAL A 23 -39.94 -26.59 20.32
N LEU A 24 -41.22 -26.60 20.04
CA LEU A 24 -42.24 -25.76 20.66
C LEU A 24 -42.64 -26.38 22.01
N LEU A 25 -42.65 -25.59 23.08
CA LEU A 25 -43.34 -25.90 24.29
C LEU A 25 -44.39 -24.81 24.62
N PHE A 26 -45.67 -25.16 24.50
CA PHE A 26 -46.81 -24.40 25.03
C PHE A 26 -46.93 -24.67 26.51
N LEU A 27 -47.08 -23.63 27.31
CA LEU A 27 -47.62 -23.74 28.69
C LEU A 27 -48.67 -22.68 28.89
N SER A 28 -49.91 -23.18 29.03
CA SER A 28 -51.11 -22.46 29.40
C SER A 28 -51.18 -22.28 30.90
N GLY A 29 -51.58 -21.14 31.41
CA GLY A 29 -51.93 -20.89 32.80
C GLY A 29 -52.92 -19.73 32.95
N PRO A 30 -53.79 -19.72 33.97
CA PRO A 30 -55.15 -19.20 33.85
C PRO A 30 -55.33 -17.74 34.26
N ALA A 31 -56.46 -17.21 33.77
CA ALA A 31 -57.02 -15.90 34.01
C ALA A 31 -57.44 -15.68 35.49
N LEU A 32 -57.11 -14.53 36.04
CA LEU A 32 -57.78 -13.96 37.23
C LEU A 32 -58.24 -12.55 36.90
N CYS A 33 -59.55 -12.40 36.97
CA CYS A 33 -60.35 -11.19 36.80
C CYS A 33 -60.31 -10.38 38.11
N GLN A 34 -59.95 -9.08 38.08
CA GLN A 34 -60.32 -8.12 39.13
C GLN A 34 -60.43 -6.68 38.61
N THR A 35 -61.63 -6.21 38.67
CA THR A 35 -62.24 -4.97 39.16
C THR A 35 -61.70 -3.61 38.74
N THR A 36 -62.62 -2.90 38.19
CA THR A 36 -62.73 -1.50 37.80
C THR A 36 -62.31 -0.46 38.84
N GLY A 37 -61.49 0.50 38.43
CA GLY A 37 -61.26 1.79 39.06
C GLY A 37 -61.14 2.87 38.00
N PRO A 38 -61.54 4.15 38.25
CA PRO A 38 -61.83 5.14 37.24
C PRO A 38 -60.59 5.74 36.59
N ALA A 39 -60.78 6.10 35.32
CA ALA A 39 -59.81 6.63 34.37
C ALA A 39 -59.09 7.88 34.88
N ALA A 40 -57.73 7.78 34.90
CA ALA A 40 -56.85 8.93 34.84
C ALA A 40 -56.38 9.10 33.38
N SER A 41 -56.51 10.28 32.83
CA SER A 41 -56.11 10.66 31.48
C SER A 41 -54.61 10.38 31.28
N PRO A 42 -54.18 9.78 30.18
CA PRO A 42 -52.78 9.61 29.88
C PRO A 42 -52.14 10.97 29.53
N GLN A 43 -51.27 11.45 30.41
CA GLN A 43 -50.36 12.50 30.03
C GLN A 43 -49.46 11.98 28.92
N GLY A 44 -49.47 12.70 27.78
CA GLY A 44 -48.65 12.36 26.62
C GLY A 44 -47.15 12.27 26.98
N GLN A 45 -46.63 11.06 26.98
CA GLN A 45 -45.19 10.84 26.96
C GLN A 45 -44.63 11.44 25.66
N ARG A 46 -44.02 12.64 25.79
CA ARG A 46 -43.18 13.19 24.72
C ARG A 46 -42.01 12.23 24.59
N SER A 47 -41.96 11.48 23.50
CA SER A 47 -40.77 10.76 23.07
C SER A 47 -39.56 11.73 23.09
N PRO A 48 -38.43 11.37 23.65
CA PRO A 48 -37.22 12.20 23.52
C PRO A 48 -36.94 12.40 22.04
N PRO A 49 -36.46 13.59 21.63
CA PRO A 49 -36.08 13.84 20.26
C PRO A 49 -34.99 12.80 19.90
N VAL A 50 -35.27 12.06 18.82
CA VAL A 50 -34.25 11.19 18.19
C VAL A 50 -33.04 12.10 17.93
N ALA A 51 -31.94 11.84 18.62
CA ALA A 51 -30.69 12.55 18.37
C ALA A 51 -30.41 12.38 16.88
N ALA A 52 -30.42 13.50 16.15
CA ALA A 52 -30.00 13.51 14.76
C ALA A 52 -28.61 12.86 14.71
N ALA A 53 -28.48 11.79 13.93
CA ALA A 53 -27.21 11.15 13.71
C ALA A 53 -26.23 12.24 13.28
N GLU A 54 -25.21 12.49 14.09
CA GLU A 54 -24.17 13.45 13.77
C GLU A 54 -23.54 12.99 12.45
N THR A 55 -23.82 13.75 11.40
CA THR A 55 -23.12 13.59 10.13
C THR A 55 -21.65 13.70 10.43
N PRO A 56 -20.81 12.69 10.10
CA PRO A 56 -19.39 12.74 10.41
C PRO A 56 -18.83 14.04 9.86
N ALA A 57 -18.11 14.78 10.72
CA ALA A 57 -17.58 16.10 10.42
C ALA A 57 -16.85 16.05 9.08
N ALA A 58 -17.38 16.71 8.06
CA ALA A 58 -16.83 16.74 6.73
C ALA A 58 -15.36 17.13 6.83
N VAL A 59 -14.47 16.28 6.34
CA VAL A 59 -13.02 16.51 6.33
C VAL A 59 -12.79 17.80 5.56
N ARG A 60 -12.43 18.89 6.27
CA ARG A 60 -12.36 20.25 5.72
C ARG A 60 -11.19 20.47 4.76
N GLY A 61 -10.28 19.50 4.61
CA GLY A 61 -9.10 19.57 3.77
C GLY A 61 -9.31 19.01 2.37
N ALA A 62 -8.27 19.11 1.56
CA ALA A 62 -8.14 18.39 0.31
C ALA A 62 -7.49 17.02 0.59
N ILE A 63 -8.07 15.92 0.11
CA ILE A 63 -7.55 14.57 0.29
C ILE A 63 -7.38 13.96 -1.07
N LEU A 64 -6.12 13.68 -1.44
CA LEU A 64 -5.79 12.99 -2.69
C LEU A 64 -5.68 11.48 -2.46
N SER A 65 -6.49 10.72 -3.19
CA SER A 65 -6.37 9.26 -3.31
C SER A 65 -5.82 8.90 -4.67
N ILE A 66 -4.88 7.95 -4.72
CA ILE A 66 -4.15 7.54 -5.93
C ILE A 66 -4.30 6.04 -6.12
N SER A 67 -4.62 5.61 -7.35
CA SER A 67 -4.73 4.19 -7.69
C SER A 67 -4.39 3.96 -9.17
N PRO A 68 -3.60 2.94 -9.50
CA PRO A 68 -2.87 2.02 -8.62
C PRO A 68 -1.66 2.70 -7.95
N LEU A 69 -1.10 2.04 -6.92
CA LEU A 69 0.12 2.49 -6.23
C LEU A 69 1.41 1.95 -6.87
N ARG A 70 1.30 1.24 -7.99
CA ARG A 70 2.37 0.75 -8.85
C ARG A 70 1.85 0.66 -10.28
N VAL A 71 2.65 1.07 -11.23
CA VAL A 71 2.32 1.06 -12.66
C VAL A 71 3.34 0.20 -13.41
N GLU A 72 2.88 -0.61 -14.34
CA GLU A 72 3.74 -1.39 -15.25
C GLU A 72 3.30 -1.11 -16.70
N LEU A 73 4.27 -0.77 -17.57
CA LEU A 73 4.07 -0.51 -18.99
C LEU A 73 4.98 -1.45 -19.80
N ASP A 74 4.40 -2.49 -20.35
CA ASP A 74 5.13 -3.46 -21.17
C ASP A 74 4.64 -3.39 -22.63
N GLY A 75 5.58 -3.42 -23.57
CA GLY A 75 5.30 -3.42 -24.99
C GLY A 75 5.35 -2.04 -25.65
N GLU A 76 5.34 -2.03 -26.99
CA GLU A 76 5.37 -0.83 -27.82
C GLU A 76 4.02 -0.08 -27.72
N GLY A 77 4.07 1.24 -27.61
CA GLY A 77 2.88 2.08 -27.47
C GLY A 77 2.04 1.79 -26.22
N ALA A 78 2.59 1.08 -25.24
CA ALA A 78 1.89 0.73 -24.00
C ALA A 78 1.37 1.98 -23.30
N ALA A 79 0.15 1.89 -22.80
CA ALA A 79 -0.48 2.95 -22.02
C ALA A 79 -1.15 2.37 -20.78
N GLN A 80 -1.02 3.08 -19.68
CA GLN A 80 -1.68 2.77 -18.42
C GLN A 80 -2.37 4.01 -17.85
N THR A 81 -3.31 3.82 -16.95
CA THR A 81 -4.05 4.91 -16.32
C THR A 81 -3.78 4.98 -14.84
N LEU A 82 -3.65 6.21 -14.34
CA LEU A 82 -3.59 6.53 -12.93
C LEU A 82 -4.84 7.34 -12.58
N ARG A 83 -5.57 6.90 -11.56
CA ARG A 83 -6.75 7.59 -11.04
C ARG A 83 -6.34 8.46 -9.87
N LEU A 84 -6.67 9.73 -9.94
CA LEU A 84 -6.47 10.71 -8.90
C LEU A 84 -7.84 11.16 -8.42
N ALA A 85 -8.27 10.73 -7.23
CA ALA A 85 -9.57 11.07 -6.67
C ALA A 85 -9.41 12.07 -5.53
N ASN A 86 -10.24 13.10 -5.52
CA ASN A 86 -10.33 14.06 -4.44
C ASN A 86 -11.43 13.65 -3.47
N ALA A 87 -11.07 13.04 -2.35
CA ALA A 87 -11.99 12.65 -1.28
C ALA A 87 -12.23 13.78 -0.25
N GLY A 88 -11.60 14.93 -0.42
CA GLY A 88 -11.74 16.09 0.46
C GLY A 88 -12.86 17.03 0.05
N ALA A 89 -13.03 18.11 0.84
CA ALA A 89 -14.06 19.12 0.63
C ALA A 89 -13.55 20.38 -0.13
N ARG A 90 -12.28 20.43 -0.51
CA ARG A 90 -11.69 21.54 -1.27
C ARG A 90 -11.18 21.03 -2.61
N THR A 91 -11.20 21.91 -3.62
CA THR A 91 -10.60 21.64 -4.93
C THR A 91 -9.11 21.35 -4.79
N LEU A 92 -8.63 20.35 -5.52
CA LEU A 92 -7.22 20.00 -5.65
C LEU A 92 -6.70 20.44 -7.02
N VAL A 93 -5.54 21.10 -7.04
CA VAL A 93 -4.75 21.27 -8.26
C VAL A 93 -3.53 20.38 -8.13
N VAL A 94 -3.32 19.50 -9.10
CA VAL A 94 -2.22 18.53 -9.08
C VAL A 94 -1.39 18.63 -10.35
N GLN A 95 -0.08 18.44 -10.20
CA GLN A 95 0.86 18.29 -11.31
C GLN A 95 1.41 16.86 -11.30
N THR A 96 1.37 16.18 -12.43
CA THR A 96 1.94 14.84 -12.61
C THR A 96 3.16 14.92 -13.51
N ARG A 97 4.30 14.44 -13.03
CA ARG A 97 5.57 14.40 -13.76
C ARG A 97 6.18 13.00 -13.66
N VAL A 98 6.93 12.60 -14.70
CA VAL A 98 7.61 11.30 -14.75
C VAL A 98 9.11 11.54 -14.73
N PHE A 99 9.81 10.79 -13.87
CA PHE A 99 11.26 10.82 -13.76
C PHE A 99 11.82 9.42 -13.95
N ALA A 100 12.90 9.29 -14.70
CA ALA A 100 13.71 8.08 -14.68
C ALA A 100 14.29 7.91 -13.28
N TRP A 101 14.25 6.69 -12.78
CA TRP A 101 14.67 6.38 -11.43
C TRP A 101 15.89 5.46 -11.46
N LYS A 102 16.96 5.90 -10.85
CA LYS A 102 18.20 5.15 -10.71
C LYS A 102 18.51 4.97 -9.22
N GLN A 103 19.29 3.97 -8.92
CA GLN A 103 19.78 3.72 -7.57
C GLN A 103 21.31 3.57 -7.59
N THR A 104 21.99 4.28 -6.71
CA THR A 104 23.44 4.15 -6.49
C THR A 104 23.65 3.83 -5.02
N GLY A 105 23.99 2.58 -4.74
CA GLY A 105 24.00 2.08 -3.37
C GLY A 105 22.59 2.16 -2.76
N ALA A 106 22.46 2.87 -1.63
CA ALA A 106 21.18 3.07 -0.93
C ALA A 106 20.44 4.36 -1.35
N SER A 107 20.98 5.14 -2.29
CA SER A 107 20.44 6.45 -2.68
C SER A 107 19.69 6.38 -3.98
N ASP A 108 18.44 6.87 -3.95
CA ASP A 108 17.60 7.02 -5.13
C ASP A 108 17.91 8.34 -5.84
N GLN A 109 18.01 8.29 -7.17
CA GLN A 109 18.25 9.45 -8.04
C GLN A 109 17.12 9.54 -9.07
N TYR A 110 16.68 10.78 -9.35
CA TYR A 110 15.57 11.06 -10.24
C TYR A 110 16.02 12.03 -11.34
N GLU A 111 15.90 11.62 -12.59
CA GLU A 111 16.28 12.41 -13.77
C GLU A 111 15.04 12.65 -14.64
N GLN A 112 14.96 13.82 -15.27
CA GLN A 112 13.89 14.08 -16.23
C GLN A 112 13.99 13.09 -17.40
N SER A 113 12.82 12.60 -17.86
CA SER A 113 12.76 11.65 -18.95
C SER A 113 11.54 11.91 -19.82
N ASN A 114 11.73 11.76 -21.14
CA ASN A 114 10.66 11.86 -22.12
C ASN A 114 10.20 10.48 -22.61
N GLN A 115 10.68 9.39 -22.04
CA GLN A 115 10.31 8.02 -22.46
C GLN A 115 8.90 7.62 -22.05
N VAL A 116 8.30 8.31 -21.09
CA VAL A 116 6.91 8.17 -20.70
C VAL A 116 6.31 9.55 -20.48
N ILE A 117 5.15 9.80 -21.07
CA ILE A 117 4.40 11.04 -20.94
C ILE A 117 3.18 10.82 -20.07
N ALA A 118 2.95 11.72 -19.12
CA ALA A 118 1.72 11.80 -18.33
C ALA A 118 0.76 12.84 -18.94
N SER A 119 -0.48 12.46 -19.19
CA SER A 119 -1.49 13.37 -19.74
C SER A 119 -2.87 13.19 -19.07
N PRO A 120 -3.47 14.28 -18.58
CA PRO A 120 -2.94 15.63 -18.49
C PRO A 120 -1.82 15.74 -17.44
N SER A 121 -0.86 16.63 -17.66
CA SER A 121 0.24 16.89 -16.71
C SER A 121 -0.17 17.78 -15.53
N ILE A 122 -1.21 18.60 -15.71
CA ILE A 122 -1.82 19.43 -14.67
C ILE A 122 -3.33 19.22 -14.74
N ALA A 123 -3.95 19.07 -13.58
CA ALA A 123 -5.39 18.89 -13.46
C ALA A 123 -5.96 19.56 -12.22
N THR A 124 -7.16 20.10 -12.36
CA THR A 124 -7.98 20.62 -11.27
C THR A 124 -9.06 19.59 -10.96
N ILE A 125 -9.11 19.10 -9.73
CA ILE A 125 -10.03 18.04 -9.30
C ILE A 125 -10.97 18.60 -8.23
N PRO A 126 -12.24 18.88 -8.57
CA PRO A 126 -13.23 19.30 -7.59
C PRO A 126 -13.46 18.25 -6.49
N PRO A 127 -14.08 18.64 -5.36
CA PRO A 127 -14.49 17.71 -4.31
C PRO A 127 -15.31 16.53 -4.85
N GLY A 128 -14.98 15.32 -4.40
CA GLY A 128 -15.65 14.08 -4.81
C GLY A 128 -15.39 13.62 -6.25
N GLN A 129 -14.62 14.37 -7.04
CA GLN A 129 -14.35 14.04 -8.44
C GLN A 129 -13.05 13.24 -8.60
N THR A 130 -12.96 12.56 -9.74
CA THR A 130 -11.79 11.76 -10.13
C THR A 130 -11.23 12.25 -11.45
N GLN A 131 -9.93 12.44 -11.51
CA GLN A 131 -9.17 12.68 -12.73
C GLN A 131 -8.43 11.40 -13.15
N ILE A 132 -8.53 11.05 -14.41
CA ILE A 132 -7.70 10.01 -15.03
C ILE A 132 -6.49 10.68 -15.67
N VAL A 133 -5.30 10.22 -15.30
CA VAL A 133 -4.04 10.58 -15.94
C VAL A 133 -3.54 9.38 -16.71
N ARG A 134 -3.30 9.56 -18.01
CA ARG A 134 -2.78 8.51 -18.88
C ARG A 134 -1.26 8.57 -18.93
N MET A 135 -0.62 7.46 -18.66
CA MET A 135 0.82 7.25 -18.86
C MET A 135 0.99 6.61 -20.23
N LEU A 136 1.68 7.28 -21.14
CA LEU A 136 1.93 6.78 -22.48
C LEU A 136 3.44 6.60 -22.70
N ARG A 137 3.85 5.41 -23.11
CA ARG A 137 5.20 5.15 -23.52
C ARG A 137 5.49 5.80 -24.88
N THR A 138 6.63 6.49 -24.98
CA THR A 138 7.13 7.11 -26.22
C THR A 138 8.50 6.55 -26.62
N GLY A 139 9.22 5.91 -25.68
CA GLY A 139 10.51 5.28 -25.94
C GLY A 139 10.40 3.90 -26.61
N SER A 140 11.49 3.43 -27.20
CA SER A 140 11.58 2.09 -27.79
C SER A 140 11.55 0.99 -26.72
N VAL A 141 11.13 -0.22 -27.15
CA VAL A 141 11.12 -1.40 -26.29
C VAL A 141 12.54 -1.82 -25.92
N SER A 142 12.73 -2.19 -24.67
CA SER A 142 14.00 -2.68 -24.12
C SER A 142 13.86 -4.12 -23.64
N ASN A 143 14.95 -4.86 -23.60
CA ASN A 143 15.05 -6.17 -22.93
C ASN A 143 15.47 -6.04 -21.46
N HIS A 144 15.56 -4.82 -20.93
CA HIS A 144 15.85 -4.52 -19.54
C HIS A 144 14.70 -3.71 -18.94
N GLU A 145 14.41 -3.96 -17.68
CA GLU A 145 13.48 -3.13 -16.92
C GLU A 145 14.01 -1.70 -16.82
N GLN A 146 13.13 -0.74 -17.10
CA GLN A 146 13.41 0.68 -16.95
C GLN A 146 12.53 1.24 -15.83
N PRO A 147 13.13 1.54 -14.65
CA PRO A 147 12.40 2.08 -13.53
C PRO A 147 12.15 3.58 -13.66
N PHE A 148 10.94 4.01 -13.26
CA PHE A 148 10.52 5.41 -13.21
C PHE A 148 9.81 5.72 -11.90
N ARG A 149 9.70 7.02 -11.59
CA ARG A 149 8.82 7.54 -10.55
C ARG A 149 7.84 8.53 -11.15
N ILE A 150 6.57 8.32 -10.86
CA ILE A 150 5.51 9.28 -11.15
C ILE A 150 5.40 10.18 -9.92
N ALA A 151 5.79 11.43 -10.05
CA ALA A 151 5.61 12.44 -9.01
C ALA A 151 4.26 13.12 -9.21
N ILE A 152 3.42 13.08 -8.19
CA ILE A 152 2.15 13.80 -8.13
C ILE A 152 2.30 14.87 -7.05
N ASP A 153 2.39 16.11 -7.48
CA ASP A 153 2.58 17.28 -6.64
C ASP A 153 1.24 18.00 -6.46
N GLN A 154 0.85 18.25 -5.23
CA GLN A 154 -0.23 19.18 -4.95
C GLN A 154 0.27 20.60 -5.14
N LEU A 155 -0.36 21.34 -6.05
CA LEU A 155 -0.07 22.75 -6.29
C LEU A 155 -0.88 23.64 -5.34
N PRO A 156 -0.40 24.87 -5.07
CA PRO A 156 -1.19 25.86 -4.34
C PRO A 156 -2.50 26.14 -5.06
N ASP A 157 -3.58 26.32 -4.30
CA ASP A 157 -4.80 26.89 -4.83
C ASP A 157 -4.60 28.41 -4.94
N ALA A 158 -4.57 28.92 -6.17
CA ALA A 158 -4.40 30.35 -6.42
C ALA A 158 -5.55 31.21 -5.85
N ASN A 159 -6.69 30.59 -5.56
CA ASN A 159 -7.87 31.26 -5.00
C ASN A 159 -7.99 31.07 -3.47
N ALA A 160 -7.01 30.41 -2.84
CA ALA A 160 -7.02 30.25 -1.39
C ALA A 160 -6.73 31.60 -0.70
N PRO A 161 -7.46 31.97 0.38
CA PRO A 161 -7.14 33.16 1.16
C PRO A 161 -5.69 33.13 1.66
N GLU A 162 -4.99 34.26 1.64
CA GLU A 162 -3.58 34.37 2.09
C GLU A 162 -3.35 33.92 3.53
N ALA A 163 -4.39 33.94 4.37
CA ALA A 163 -4.36 33.46 5.76
C ALA A 163 -4.10 31.92 5.87
N SER A 164 -4.06 31.17 4.77
CA SER A 164 -3.75 29.74 4.72
C SER A 164 -2.25 29.45 4.58
N ALA A 165 -1.38 30.31 5.07
CA ALA A 165 0.08 30.26 4.91
C ALA A 165 0.76 28.96 5.42
N ALA A 166 0.07 28.11 6.16
CA ALA A 166 0.55 26.82 6.66
C ALA A 166 -0.01 25.62 5.88
N ALA A 167 -0.36 25.77 4.60
CA ALA A 167 -0.84 24.65 3.79
C ALA A 167 0.29 23.64 3.53
N THR A 168 0.18 22.46 4.12
CA THR A 168 1.07 21.34 3.84
C THR A 168 0.88 20.91 2.37
N ARG A 169 1.96 20.97 1.60
CA ARG A 169 1.99 20.48 0.22
C ARG A 169 2.46 19.04 0.21
N LEU A 170 1.66 18.17 -0.40
CA LEU A 170 2.00 16.77 -0.50
C LEU A 170 2.62 16.46 -1.86
N ARG A 171 3.63 15.62 -1.84
CA ARG A 171 4.21 14.96 -3.00
C ARG A 171 4.09 13.46 -2.82
N PHE A 172 3.52 12.78 -3.80
CA PHE A 172 3.48 11.33 -3.87
C PHE A 172 4.43 10.86 -4.96
N LEU A 173 5.17 9.77 -4.69
CA LEU A 173 6.07 9.14 -5.64
C LEU A 173 5.59 7.71 -5.89
N VAL A 174 4.89 7.50 -7.00
CA VAL A 174 4.39 6.18 -7.40
C VAL A 174 5.44 5.50 -8.27
N PRO A 175 5.88 4.26 -7.95
CA PRO A 175 6.80 3.51 -8.79
C PRO A 175 6.14 3.09 -10.09
N MET A 176 6.89 3.20 -11.18
CA MET A 176 6.50 2.71 -12.49
C MET A 176 7.66 1.93 -13.10
N PHE A 177 7.35 0.79 -13.70
CA PHE A 177 8.33 -0.08 -14.35
C PHE A 177 7.92 -0.28 -15.81
N VAL A 178 8.84 -0.02 -16.71
CA VAL A 178 8.67 -0.19 -18.15
C VAL A 178 9.50 -1.38 -18.61
N ASP A 179 8.98 -2.22 -19.50
CA ASP A 179 9.60 -3.45 -19.99
C ASP A 179 9.98 -4.48 -18.92
N ARG A 180 9.24 -4.48 -17.81
CA ARG A 180 9.49 -5.42 -16.73
C ARG A 180 9.29 -6.87 -17.15
N SER A 181 8.30 -7.15 -18.00
CA SER A 181 8.04 -8.50 -18.53
C SER A 181 9.20 -9.06 -19.34
N ASN A 182 9.94 -8.21 -20.05
CA ASN A 182 11.06 -8.57 -20.92
C ASN A 182 12.36 -8.79 -20.12
N ALA A 183 12.46 -8.23 -18.92
CA ALA A 183 13.65 -8.34 -18.10
C ALA A 183 13.78 -9.70 -17.42
N ALA A 184 15.02 -10.16 -17.23
CA ALA A 184 15.31 -11.37 -16.48
C ALA A 184 14.76 -11.26 -15.04
N PRO A 185 14.32 -12.37 -14.42
CA PRO A 185 13.86 -12.38 -13.05
C PRO A 185 14.90 -11.79 -12.08
N ALA A 186 14.42 -11.26 -10.96
CA ALA A 186 15.30 -10.83 -9.88
C ALA A 186 16.07 -12.01 -9.29
N ARG A 187 17.31 -11.75 -8.86
CA ARG A 187 18.16 -12.72 -8.15
C ARG A 187 18.72 -12.04 -6.92
N LEU A 188 18.17 -12.40 -5.76
CA LEU A 188 18.57 -11.80 -4.49
C LEU A 188 19.61 -12.67 -3.78
N GLU A 189 20.65 -12.02 -3.29
CA GLU A 189 21.62 -12.58 -2.37
C GLU A 189 21.53 -11.82 -1.05
N TRP A 190 21.53 -12.56 0.05
CA TRP A 190 21.38 -12.06 1.40
C TRP A 190 22.66 -12.35 2.18
N LYS A 191 23.23 -11.33 2.80
CA LYS A 191 24.45 -11.45 3.59
C LYS A 191 24.27 -10.85 4.97
N ASN A 192 24.75 -11.56 5.97
CA ASN A 192 24.92 -11.07 7.32
C ASN A 192 26.28 -10.39 7.41
N THR A 193 26.30 -9.08 7.55
CA THR A 193 27.52 -8.26 7.53
C THR A 193 27.70 -7.52 8.86
N PRO A 194 28.90 -7.02 9.19
CA PRO A 194 29.12 -6.24 10.41
C PRO A 194 28.18 -5.04 10.58
N GLY A 195 27.67 -4.48 9.48
CA GLY A 195 26.73 -3.36 9.51
C GLY A 195 25.25 -3.77 9.60
N GLY A 196 24.93 -5.06 9.45
CA GLY A 196 23.55 -5.57 9.39
C GLY A 196 23.30 -6.50 8.21
N ILE A 197 22.05 -6.58 7.76
CA ILE A 197 21.67 -7.43 6.64
C ILE A 197 21.82 -6.68 5.32
N GLN A 198 22.68 -7.17 4.46
CA GLN A 198 22.82 -6.68 3.09
C GLN A 198 22.05 -7.56 2.13
N ILE A 199 21.28 -6.93 1.24
CA ILE A 199 20.54 -7.59 0.18
C ILE A 199 21.01 -7.01 -1.14
N SER A 200 21.56 -7.86 -2.02
CA SER A 200 21.97 -7.51 -3.37
C SER A 200 21.07 -8.16 -4.42
N ASN A 201 20.88 -7.48 -5.55
CA ASN A 201 20.08 -7.98 -6.67
C ASN A 201 20.95 -8.08 -7.92
N SER A 202 21.35 -9.28 -8.27
CA SER A 202 22.09 -9.58 -9.52
C SER A 202 21.18 -9.95 -10.69
N GLY A 203 19.87 -9.91 -10.51
CA GLY A 203 18.87 -10.15 -11.56
C GLY A 203 18.56 -8.90 -12.38
N GLY A 204 17.51 -8.98 -13.21
CA GLY A 204 17.11 -7.92 -14.15
C GLY A 204 15.88 -7.10 -13.72
N ARG A 205 15.19 -7.49 -12.65
CA ARG A 205 13.97 -6.81 -12.17
C ARG A 205 14.20 -6.19 -10.80
N THR A 206 13.71 -4.98 -10.60
CA THR A 206 13.65 -4.31 -9.31
C THR A 206 12.75 -5.11 -8.35
N VAL A 207 13.19 -5.23 -7.11
CA VAL A 207 12.45 -5.92 -6.04
C VAL A 207 12.02 -4.92 -4.98
N ARG A 208 10.77 -5.02 -4.55
CA ARG A 208 10.22 -4.28 -3.42
C ARG A 208 10.29 -5.15 -2.17
N ILE A 209 11.03 -4.71 -1.18
CA ILE A 209 11.06 -5.32 0.15
C ILE A 209 10.18 -4.48 1.06
N ALA A 210 9.01 -5.01 1.41
CA ALA A 210 8.01 -4.28 2.17
C ALA A 210 8.34 -4.27 3.67
N SER A 211 8.86 -5.38 4.17
CA SER A 211 9.28 -5.52 5.56
C SER A 211 10.39 -6.56 5.70
N ILE A 212 11.18 -6.44 6.75
CA ILE A 212 12.21 -7.41 7.12
C ILE A 212 12.22 -7.60 8.65
N LYS A 213 12.30 -8.84 9.09
CA LYS A 213 12.52 -9.26 10.48
C LYS A 213 13.71 -10.19 10.53
N VAL A 214 14.55 -10.00 11.52
CA VAL A 214 15.73 -10.84 11.75
C VAL A 214 15.61 -11.49 13.10
N LEU A 215 15.79 -12.81 13.17
CA LEU A 215 15.77 -13.59 14.40
C LEU A 215 17.16 -14.16 14.63
N ASN A 216 17.63 -14.17 15.88
CA ASN A 216 18.84 -14.87 16.26
C ASN A 216 18.61 -16.40 16.34
N ALA A 217 19.67 -17.17 16.62
CA ALA A 217 19.59 -18.62 16.76
C ALA A 217 18.65 -19.10 17.86
N ALA A 218 18.35 -18.26 18.87
CA ALA A 218 17.40 -18.53 19.94
C ALA A 218 15.94 -18.14 19.56
N GLY A 219 15.70 -17.64 18.32
CA GLY A 219 14.39 -17.21 17.85
C GLY A 219 13.94 -15.83 18.34
N GLN A 220 14.83 -15.06 18.97
CA GLN A 220 14.53 -13.70 19.42
C GLN A 220 14.67 -12.71 18.27
N GLU A 221 13.72 -11.78 18.13
CA GLU A 221 13.76 -10.73 17.12
C GLU A 221 14.86 -9.71 17.46
N LEU A 222 15.70 -9.43 16.48
CA LEU A 222 16.76 -8.44 16.56
C LEU A 222 16.29 -7.10 15.97
N PRO A 223 16.63 -5.97 16.60
CA PRO A 223 16.21 -4.67 16.10
C PRO A 223 16.93 -4.32 14.80
N VAL A 224 16.13 -4.10 13.75
CA VAL A 224 16.59 -3.66 12.42
C VAL A 224 16.17 -2.20 12.24
N ALA A 225 17.13 -1.33 12.03
CA ALA A 225 16.84 0.07 11.76
C ALA A 225 16.23 0.23 10.36
N ASN A 226 15.20 1.09 10.26
CA ASN A 226 14.53 1.36 9.00
C ASN A 226 14.04 0.08 8.28
N SER A 227 13.39 -0.82 9.01
CA SER A 227 12.83 -2.08 8.49
C SER A 227 11.68 -1.88 7.47
N GLY A 228 11.32 -0.63 7.18
CA GLY A 228 10.25 -0.28 6.24
C GLY A 228 10.58 -0.54 4.77
N LEU A 229 9.61 -0.22 3.93
CA LEU A 229 9.63 -0.46 2.49
C LEU A 229 10.85 0.14 1.80
N ARG A 230 11.59 -0.70 1.07
CA ARG A 230 12.70 -0.32 0.18
C ARG A 230 12.64 -1.07 -1.14
N TYR A 231 13.31 -0.50 -2.15
CA TYR A 231 13.54 -1.15 -3.43
C TYR A 231 15.02 -1.50 -3.59
N VAL A 232 15.29 -2.65 -4.22
CA VAL A 232 16.63 -3.06 -4.62
C VAL A 232 16.63 -3.28 -6.13
N MET A 233 17.24 -2.35 -6.86
CA MET A 233 17.31 -2.38 -8.31
C MET A 233 18.35 -3.40 -8.82
N PRO A 234 18.27 -3.81 -10.09
CA PRO A 234 19.31 -4.61 -10.74
C PRO A 234 20.70 -4.00 -10.56
N GLY A 235 21.65 -4.85 -10.20
CA GLY A 235 23.06 -4.46 -9.98
C GLY A 235 23.32 -3.68 -8.69
N ASN A 236 22.31 -3.47 -7.84
CA ASN A 236 22.44 -2.72 -6.59
C ASN A 236 22.33 -3.60 -5.35
N ALA A 237 22.76 -3.03 -4.23
CA ALA A 237 22.62 -3.62 -2.90
C ALA A 237 22.11 -2.57 -1.91
N SER A 238 21.30 -3.01 -0.96
CA SER A 238 20.84 -2.19 0.15
C SER A 238 21.18 -2.85 1.47
N LEU A 239 21.55 -2.03 2.47
CA LEU A 239 21.86 -2.45 3.81
C LEU A 239 20.71 -2.12 4.75
N TRP A 240 20.28 -3.08 5.54
CA TRP A 240 19.39 -2.91 6.69
C TRP A 240 20.24 -2.92 7.96
N PRO A 241 20.57 -1.76 8.53
CA PRO A 241 21.43 -1.69 9.70
C PRO A 241 20.79 -2.39 10.91
N MET A 242 21.59 -3.11 11.67
CA MET A 242 21.18 -3.76 12.90
C MET A 242 21.85 -3.09 14.10
N THR A 243 21.09 -2.82 15.15
CA THR A 243 21.64 -2.34 16.42
C THR A 243 22.42 -3.49 17.08
N GLY A 244 23.71 -3.27 17.33
CA GLY A 244 24.61 -4.31 17.84
C GLY A 244 25.40 -5.07 16.77
N GLY A 245 25.24 -4.69 15.50
CA GLY A 245 25.97 -5.29 14.39
C GLY A 245 25.46 -6.65 13.97
N CYS A 246 26.33 -7.46 13.38
CA CYS A 246 25.96 -8.81 12.92
C CYS A 246 25.79 -9.82 14.07
N THR A 247 25.00 -10.85 13.82
CA THR A 247 24.86 -11.98 14.74
C THR A 247 26.09 -12.88 14.67
N SER A 248 26.65 -13.28 15.81
CA SER A 248 27.75 -14.25 15.87
C SER A 248 27.32 -15.68 15.48
N GLY A 249 26.00 -15.93 15.44
CA GLY A 249 25.40 -17.18 15.01
C GLY A 249 24.58 -17.04 13.72
N ALA A 250 24.01 -18.13 13.23
CA ALA A 250 23.10 -18.10 12.11
C ALA A 250 21.91 -17.17 12.42
N ALA A 251 21.54 -16.34 11.46
CA ALA A 251 20.36 -15.49 11.53
C ALA A 251 19.24 -16.07 10.67
N ARG A 252 17.99 -16.05 11.17
CA ARG A 252 16.81 -16.34 10.37
C ARG A 252 16.17 -15.04 9.93
N ILE A 253 15.89 -14.93 8.65
CA ILE A 253 15.26 -13.73 8.07
C ILE A 253 13.88 -14.08 7.58
N MET A 254 12.92 -13.27 7.97
CA MET A 254 11.57 -13.25 7.43
C MET A 254 11.37 -11.91 6.71
N ALA A 255 11.03 -11.94 5.43
CA ALA A 255 10.82 -10.73 4.64
C ALA A 255 9.60 -10.85 3.74
N ASP A 256 8.87 -9.73 3.59
CA ASP A 256 7.82 -9.58 2.59
C ASP A 256 8.43 -8.94 1.34
N ILE A 257 8.49 -9.70 0.26
CA ILE A 257 9.11 -9.30 -1.01
C ILE A 257 8.09 -9.34 -2.12
N ASP A 258 7.83 -8.19 -2.73
CA ASP A 258 6.72 -8.00 -3.66
C ASP A 258 5.42 -8.55 -3.04
N GLU A 259 4.93 -9.71 -3.48
CA GLU A 259 3.74 -10.37 -2.92
C GLU A 259 4.07 -11.72 -2.27
N ALA A 260 5.36 -12.05 -2.12
CA ALA A 260 5.84 -13.31 -1.56
C ALA A 260 6.49 -13.10 -0.18
N LYS A 261 6.31 -14.10 0.70
CA LYS A 261 7.05 -14.16 1.97
C LYS A 261 8.28 -15.04 1.80
N ILE A 262 9.41 -14.54 2.25
CA ILE A 262 10.65 -15.29 2.31
C ILE A 262 10.96 -15.61 3.76
N ASP A 263 11.41 -16.84 3.98
CA ASP A 263 11.95 -17.33 5.24
C ASP A 263 13.28 -18.03 4.90
N ALA A 264 14.38 -17.48 5.34
CA ALA A 264 15.71 -17.97 5.00
C ALA A 264 16.65 -17.91 6.21
N THR A 265 17.58 -18.86 6.27
CA THR A 265 18.68 -18.85 7.28
C THR A 265 19.95 -18.34 6.62
N LEU A 266 20.59 -17.37 7.25
CA LEU A 266 21.88 -16.84 6.84
C LEU A 266 22.99 -17.42 7.71
N SER A 267 24.14 -17.59 7.06
CA SER A 267 25.37 -17.92 7.77
C SER A 267 25.73 -16.87 8.82
N PRO A 268 26.51 -17.24 9.83
CA PRO A 268 27.12 -16.27 10.74
C PRO A 268 27.82 -15.14 9.96
N CYS A 269 28.02 -14.03 10.63
CA CYS A 269 28.77 -12.91 10.09
C CYS A 269 30.18 -13.33 9.71
N SER A 270 30.62 -12.99 8.53
CA SER A 270 31.99 -13.19 8.03
C SER A 270 32.71 -11.84 7.91
#